data_623226ff7dd08bb31b48ab2a0332e4bf
#
_entry.id   623226ff7dd08bb31b48ab2a0332e4bf
#
_cell.length_a   1.000
_cell.length_b   1.000
_cell.length_c   1.000
_cell.angle_alpha   90.00
_cell.angle_beta   90.00
_cell.angle_gamma   90.00
#
_symmetry.space_group_name_H-M   'P 1'
#
loop_
_entity.id
_entity.type
_entity.pdbx_description
1 polymer ?
#
loop_
_entity_poly.entity_id
_entity_poly.type
_entity_poly.pdbx_seq_one_letter_code
_entity_poly.pdbx_strand_id
1 'polypeptide(L)'
;MIFLLEVAPAFRETFWNMRHWWKAIEIATFALAAIPVILLIYGLYLRFKLWRRGQPERFERFNLLGRRLGLLVRYLLTQKKMFNDFWAGAAHALIFFGFCILFFLGAMLDAINLHVGEHILGLKYGLINGPAYLVQSAILECGGFMLIFGVIIAALRRYVARPKHLEQSRQAGIILALLFIVAITGFAVEGMRIEKEMQTNPEWSYWSFGGYIFANIFSAIGLDGTPPIKSFHGPHVTTWWIHFALSLALIGYIGLSKLRHMFTSAANIFLQSLHPRGEVPPIEKIVEQERWGTSKIVLFS
;
A
#
# COMPACT_ATOMS: atom_id res chain seq x y z
N MET A 1 -46.65 15.74 15.04
CA MET A 1 -45.66 15.59 13.94
C MET A 1 -44.34 15.22 14.60
N ILE A 2 -44.09 13.91 14.74
CA ILE A 2 -42.89 13.39 15.37
C ILE A 2 -41.76 13.59 14.33
N PHE A 3 -40.88 14.55 14.57
CA PHE A 3 -39.60 14.61 13.87
C PHE A 3 -38.82 13.35 14.27
N LEU A 4 -38.85 12.32 13.45
CA LEU A 4 -37.86 11.27 13.50
C LEU A 4 -36.51 11.96 13.25
N LEU A 5 -35.75 12.17 14.30
CA LEU A 5 -34.32 12.52 14.20
C LEU A 5 -33.68 11.38 13.39
N GLU A 6 -33.42 11.64 12.11
CA GLU A 6 -32.75 10.70 11.25
C GLU A 6 -31.34 10.53 11.82
N VAL A 7 -31.10 9.39 12.45
CA VAL A 7 -29.80 9.06 13.04
C VAL A 7 -28.82 8.99 11.89
N ALA A 8 -27.81 9.85 11.89
CA ALA A 8 -26.80 9.85 10.86
C ALA A 8 -26.14 8.47 10.77
N PRO A 9 -25.97 7.91 9.55
CA PRO A 9 -25.24 6.66 9.39
C PRO A 9 -23.78 6.82 9.84
N ALA A 10 -23.12 5.72 10.19
CA ALA A 10 -21.71 5.74 10.49
C ALA A 10 -20.92 6.20 9.23
N PHE A 11 -20.01 7.14 9.37
CA PHE A 11 -19.18 7.65 8.26
C PHE A 11 -17.87 8.23 8.78
N ARG A 12 -16.88 8.35 7.89
CA ARG A 12 -15.61 9.01 8.20
C ARG A 12 -15.74 10.50 7.94
N GLU A 13 -15.67 11.32 8.97
CA GLU A 13 -15.61 12.78 8.81
C GLU A 13 -14.19 13.19 8.37
N THR A 14 -14.06 13.65 7.12
CA THR A 14 -12.77 14.06 6.53
C THR A 14 -12.40 15.47 6.98
N PHE A 15 -11.14 15.70 7.32
CA PHE A 15 -10.61 17.01 7.75
C PHE A 15 -11.39 17.68 8.90
N TRP A 16 -12.05 16.91 9.77
CA TRP A 16 -12.97 17.40 10.80
C TRP A 16 -12.36 18.46 11.74
N ASN A 17 -11.08 18.36 12.08
CA ASN A 17 -10.37 19.28 12.96
C ASN A 17 -9.59 20.38 12.20
N MET A 18 -9.68 20.41 10.87
CA MET A 18 -9.07 21.38 9.98
C MET A 18 -10.11 22.16 9.14
N ARG A 19 -11.40 22.08 9.50
CA ARG A 19 -12.55 22.61 8.73
C ARG A 19 -12.40 24.08 8.33
N HIS A 20 -11.75 24.91 9.13
CA HIS A 20 -11.57 26.33 8.79
C HIS A 20 -10.69 26.54 7.57
N TRP A 21 -9.75 25.62 7.29
CA TRP A 21 -8.77 25.68 6.21
C TRP A 21 -8.93 24.57 5.18
N TRP A 22 -10.02 23.81 5.24
CA TRP A 22 -10.14 22.55 4.52
C TRP A 22 -9.84 22.66 3.01
N LYS A 23 -10.34 23.70 2.30
CA LYS A 23 -10.06 23.90 0.86
C LYS A 23 -8.59 24.15 0.56
N ALA A 24 -7.94 24.99 1.36
CA ALA A 24 -6.52 25.29 1.19
C ALA A 24 -5.65 24.05 1.52
N ILE A 25 -6.01 23.29 2.55
CA ILE A 25 -5.32 22.06 2.93
C ILE A 25 -5.53 21.00 1.85
N GLU A 26 -6.72 20.83 1.34
CA GLU A 26 -7.02 19.89 0.27
C GLU A 26 -6.19 20.20 -0.98
N ILE A 27 -6.16 21.43 -1.44
CA ILE A 27 -5.33 21.86 -2.59
C ILE A 27 -3.84 21.59 -2.31
N ALA A 28 -3.37 21.94 -1.12
CA ALA A 28 -1.98 21.72 -0.73
C ALA A 28 -1.63 20.21 -0.69
N THR A 29 -2.50 19.36 -0.18
CA THR A 29 -2.28 17.91 -0.13
C THR A 29 -2.18 17.30 -1.51
N PHE A 30 -3.02 17.73 -2.47
CA PHE A 30 -2.92 17.27 -3.88
C PHE A 30 -1.66 17.76 -4.56
N ALA A 31 -1.32 19.03 -4.40
CA ALA A 31 -0.09 19.61 -4.96
C ALA A 31 1.16 18.85 -4.43
N LEU A 32 1.19 18.58 -3.13
CA LEU A 32 2.27 17.83 -2.50
C LEU A 32 2.28 16.35 -2.94
N ALA A 33 1.12 15.72 -3.10
CA ALA A 33 1.02 14.33 -3.54
C ALA A 33 1.48 14.11 -4.99
N ALA A 34 1.41 15.15 -5.84
CA ALA A 34 1.92 15.06 -7.22
C ALA A 34 3.42 14.76 -7.26
N ILE A 35 4.21 15.29 -6.33
CA ILE A 35 5.68 15.11 -6.30
C ILE A 35 6.07 13.63 -6.19
N PRO A 36 5.63 12.87 -5.16
CA PRO A 36 5.99 11.46 -5.05
C PRO A 36 5.41 10.59 -6.18
N VAL A 37 4.25 10.94 -6.73
CA VAL A 37 3.69 10.25 -7.90
C VAL A 37 4.60 10.44 -9.12
N ILE A 38 5.09 11.65 -9.37
CA ILE A 38 6.07 11.92 -10.43
C ILE A 38 7.36 11.13 -10.19
N LEU A 39 7.88 11.09 -8.97
CA LEU A 39 9.06 10.29 -8.62
C LEU A 39 8.84 8.79 -8.83
N LEU A 40 7.67 8.26 -8.47
CA LEU A 40 7.28 6.88 -8.72
C LEU A 40 7.29 6.57 -10.22
N ILE A 41 6.59 7.39 -11.01
CA ILE A 41 6.50 7.23 -12.47
C ILE A 41 7.90 7.34 -13.10
N TYR A 42 8.71 8.29 -12.67
CA TYR A 42 10.07 8.45 -13.15
C TYR A 42 10.94 7.22 -12.85
N GLY A 43 10.88 6.69 -11.64
CA GLY A 43 11.60 5.47 -11.27
C GLY A 43 11.20 4.24 -12.09
N LEU A 44 9.91 4.08 -12.38
CA LEU A 44 9.37 3.03 -13.26
C LEU A 44 9.79 3.26 -14.72
N TYR A 45 9.75 4.51 -15.20
CA TYR A 45 10.22 4.89 -16.54
C TYR A 45 11.70 4.53 -16.77
N LEU A 46 12.57 4.78 -15.78
CA LEU A 46 13.97 4.40 -15.88
C LEU A 46 14.15 2.88 -16.07
N ARG A 47 13.31 2.06 -15.42
CA ARG A 47 13.31 0.61 -15.61
C ARG A 47 12.78 0.20 -16.98
N PHE A 48 11.70 0.81 -17.41
CA PHE A 48 11.18 0.58 -18.76
C PHE A 48 12.21 0.93 -19.84
N LYS A 49 12.90 2.07 -19.71
CA LYS A 49 13.99 2.48 -20.60
C LYS A 49 15.13 1.45 -20.63
N LEU A 50 15.46 0.84 -19.48
CA LEU A 50 16.48 -0.21 -19.41
C LEU A 50 16.00 -1.48 -20.13
N TRP A 51 14.76 -1.92 -19.93
CA TRP A 51 14.21 -3.10 -20.60
C TRP A 51 14.17 -2.94 -22.13
N ARG A 52 13.90 -1.74 -22.63
CA ARG A 52 13.92 -1.45 -24.07
C ARG A 52 15.30 -1.54 -24.74
N ARG A 53 16.38 -1.61 -23.95
CA ARG A 53 17.74 -1.84 -24.49
C ARG A 53 18.03 -3.31 -24.79
N GLY A 54 17.16 -4.21 -24.38
CA GLY A 54 17.28 -5.65 -24.65
C GLY A 54 17.15 -5.97 -26.14
N GLN A 55 17.58 -7.18 -26.50
CA GLN A 55 17.38 -7.72 -27.85
C GLN A 55 15.90 -7.98 -28.12
N PRO A 56 15.45 -7.88 -29.38
CA PRO A 56 14.08 -8.26 -29.74
C PRO A 56 13.78 -9.69 -29.28
N GLU A 57 12.63 -9.86 -28.68
CA GLU A 57 12.17 -11.16 -28.15
C GLU A 57 11.72 -12.06 -29.31
N ARG A 58 12.04 -13.34 -29.25
CA ARG A 58 11.60 -14.34 -30.24
C ARG A 58 10.15 -14.79 -30.03
N PHE A 59 9.60 -14.60 -28.82
CA PHE A 59 8.26 -15.05 -28.45
C PHE A 59 7.36 -13.85 -28.21
N GLU A 60 6.11 -13.99 -28.65
CA GLU A 60 5.09 -13.00 -28.34
C GLU A 60 4.78 -12.99 -26.84
N ARG A 61 4.90 -11.83 -26.22
CA ARG A 61 4.65 -11.63 -24.79
C ARG A 61 3.26 -11.05 -24.48
N PHE A 62 2.51 -10.68 -25.51
CA PHE A 62 1.16 -10.09 -25.39
C PHE A 62 0.07 -10.98 -25.94
N ASN A 63 0.39 -12.23 -26.30
CA ASN A 63 -0.61 -13.24 -26.65
C ASN A 63 -1.25 -13.85 -25.41
N LEU A 64 -2.38 -14.57 -25.58
CA LEU A 64 -3.07 -15.31 -24.51
C LEU A 64 -3.31 -14.50 -23.24
N LEU A 65 -3.75 -13.23 -23.36
CA LEU A 65 -3.91 -12.28 -22.27
C LEU A 65 -4.68 -12.84 -21.07
N GLY A 66 -5.77 -13.59 -21.29
CA GLY A 66 -6.54 -14.21 -20.21
C GLY A 66 -5.71 -15.20 -19.38
N ARG A 67 -4.88 -16.04 -20.04
CA ARG A 67 -3.99 -16.99 -19.35
C ARG A 67 -2.90 -16.25 -18.54
N ARG A 68 -2.33 -15.19 -19.12
CA ARG A 68 -1.31 -14.37 -18.46
C ARG A 68 -1.87 -13.64 -17.23
N LEU A 69 -3.08 -13.08 -17.39
CA LEU A 69 -3.77 -12.41 -16.28
C LEU A 69 -4.14 -13.41 -15.18
N GLY A 70 -4.64 -14.57 -15.53
CA GLY A 70 -4.92 -15.64 -14.58
C GLY A 70 -3.69 -16.12 -13.82
N LEU A 71 -2.53 -16.23 -14.49
CA LEU A 71 -1.25 -16.53 -13.83
C LEU A 71 -0.82 -15.40 -12.89
N LEU A 72 -0.92 -14.15 -13.33
CA LEU A 72 -0.60 -12.98 -12.51
C LEU A 72 -1.43 -12.98 -11.21
N VAL A 73 -2.75 -13.07 -11.33
CA VAL A 73 -3.67 -13.11 -10.18
C VAL A 73 -3.34 -14.30 -9.26
N ARG A 74 -3.14 -15.50 -9.84
CA ARG A 74 -2.78 -16.69 -9.07
C ARG A 74 -1.49 -16.47 -8.26
N TYR A 75 -0.41 -15.97 -8.88
CA TYR A 75 0.85 -15.74 -8.18
C TYR A 75 0.78 -14.63 -7.14
N LEU A 76 0.05 -13.55 -7.42
CA LEU A 76 -0.17 -12.47 -6.45
C LEU A 76 -0.94 -12.95 -5.22
N LEU A 77 -2.01 -13.73 -5.42
CA LEU A 77 -2.85 -14.19 -4.31
C LEU A 77 -2.21 -15.34 -3.53
N THR A 78 -1.57 -16.29 -4.20
CA THR A 78 -1.03 -17.48 -3.49
C THR A 78 0.33 -17.23 -2.85
N GLN A 79 1.11 -16.27 -3.36
CA GLN A 79 2.50 -16.00 -2.92
C GLN A 79 3.38 -17.28 -2.87
N LYS A 80 2.98 -18.35 -3.57
CA LYS A 80 3.52 -19.72 -3.43
C LYS A 80 5.04 -19.80 -3.48
N LYS A 81 5.67 -19.00 -4.36
CA LYS A 81 7.14 -19.00 -4.50
C LYS A 81 7.87 -18.45 -3.28
N MET A 82 7.21 -17.59 -2.49
CA MET A 82 7.81 -16.97 -1.30
C MET A 82 7.82 -17.93 -0.11
N PHE A 83 6.91 -18.90 -0.07
CA PHE A 83 6.80 -19.89 1.01
C PHE A 83 7.78 -21.06 0.94
N ASN A 84 8.77 -21.04 0.04
CA ASN A 84 9.90 -21.97 0.09
C ASN A 84 10.70 -21.83 1.40
N ASP A 85 10.72 -20.64 1.99
CA ASP A 85 11.12 -20.35 3.37
C ASP A 85 9.88 -19.78 4.08
N PHE A 86 9.34 -20.56 5.03
CA PHE A 86 8.07 -20.23 5.67
C PHE A 86 8.08 -18.84 6.34
N TRP A 87 9.12 -18.51 7.10
CA TRP A 87 9.18 -17.23 7.80
C TRP A 87 9.37 -16.04 6.86
N ALA A 88 10.13 -16.23 5.78
CA ALA A 88 10.26 -15.22 4.73
C ALA A 88 8.94 -15.02 3.99
N GLY A 89 8.27 -16.11 3.64
CA GLY A 89 6.97 -16.10 2.97
C GLY A 89 5.89 -15.46 3.83
N ALA A 90 5.79 -15.83 5.10
CA ALA A 90 4.82 -15.28 6.03
C ALA A 90 5.02 -13.77 6.23
N ALA A 91 6.25 -13.34 6.51
CA ALA A 91 6.56 -11.91 6.62
C ALA A 91 6.19 -11.14 5.35
N HIS A 92 6.57 -11.67 4.16
CA HIS A 92 6.27 -11.04 2.89
C HIS A 92 4.75 -10.98 2.61
N ALA A 93 4.03 -12.07 2.86
CA ALA A 93 2.58 -12.12 2.66
C ALA A 93 1.85 -11.12 3.57
N LEU A 94 2.21 -11.06 4.85
CA LEU A 94 1.64 -10.12 5.80
C LEU A 94 1.90 -8.67 5.38
N ILE A 95 3.14 -8.33 5.00
CA ILE A 95 3.48 -6.98 4.50
C ILE A 95 2.71 -6.68 3.22
N PHE A 96 2.68 -7.61 2.27
CA PHE A 96 2.05 -7.42 0.96
C PHE A 96 0.53 -7.20 1.09
N PHE A 97 -0.18 -8.12 1.76
CA PHE A 97 -1.62 -8.00 1.90
C PHE A 97 -2.02 -6.84 2.82
N GLY A 98 -1.28 -6.62 3.92
CA GLY A 98 -1.49 -5.47 4.79
C GLY A 98 -1.32 -4.15 4.01
N PHE A 99 -0.25 -4.02 3.23
CA PHE A 99 -0.04 -2.83 2.37
C PHE A 99 -1.15 -2.68 1.32
N CYS A 100 -1.55 -3.76 0.64
CA CYS A 100 -2.62 -3.70 -0.36
C CYS A 100 -3.96 -3.27 0.26
N ILE A 101 -4.31 -3.79 1.43
CA ILE A 101 -5.52 -3.41 2.15
C ILE A 101 -5.47 -1.91 2.48
N LEU A 102 -4.41 -1.44 3.13
CA LEU A 102 -4.28 -0.04 3.53
C LEU A 102 -4.24 0.92 2.34
N PHE A 103 -3.58 0.52 1.25
CA PHE A 103 -3.46 1.37 0.07
C PHE A 103 -4.76 1.40 -0.76
N PHE A 104 -5.33 0.24 -1.10
CA PHE A 104 -6.50 0.20 -1.98
C PHE A 104 -7.80 0.49 -1.25
N LEU A 105 -8.03 -0.13 -0.09
CA LEU A 105 -9.27 0.05 0.66
C LEU A 105 -9.22 1.24 1.63
N GLY A 106 -8.02 1.69 2.02
CA GLY A 106 -7.82 2.92 2.76
C GLY A 106 -7.62 4.10 1.81
N ALA A 107 -6.36 4.39 1.44
CA ALA A 107 -6.01 5.64 0.76
C ALA A 107 -6.77 5.87 -0.56
N MET A 108 -6.86 4.86 -1.45
CA MET A 108 -7.54 5.04 -2.75
C MET A 108 -9.05 5.13 -2.59
N LEU A 109 -9.66 4.23 -1.82
CA LEU A 109 -11.11 4.19 -1.67
C LEU A 109 -11.62 5.40 -0.89
N ASP A 110 -10.91 5.87 0.14
CA ASP A 110 -11.23 7.11 0.86
C ASP A 110 -11.09 8.34 -0.04
N ALA A 111 -10.07 8.37 -0.91
CA ALA A 111 -9.94 9.45 -1.91
C ALA A 111 -11.11 9.45 -2.91
N ILE A 112 -11.55 8.27 -3.39
CA ILE A 112 -12.73 8.14 -4.24
C ILE A 112 -13.99 8.56 -3.48
N ASN A 113 -14.15 8.15 -2.22
CA ASN A 113 -15.27 8.53 -1.39
C ASN A 113 -15.39 10.05 -1.23
N LEU A 114 -14.29 10.72 -0.96
CA LEU A 114 -14.23 12.17 -0.85
C LEU A 114 -14.50 12.86 -2.20
N HIS A 115 -13.75 12.52 -3.25
CA HIS A 115 -13.83 13.27 -4.50
C HIS A 115 -15.06 12.94 -5.34
N VAL A 116 -15.38 11.65 -5.48
CA VAL A 116 -16.57 11.24 -6.24
C VAL A 116 -17.81 11.34 -5.37
N GLY A 117 -17.78 10.80 -4.16
CA GLY A 117 -18.95 10.76 -3.28
C GLY A 117 -19.38 12.15 -2.82
N GLU A 118 -18.50 12.88 -2.16
CA GLU A 118 -18.86 14.15 -1.54
C GLU A 118 -18.80 15.32 -2.55
N HIS A 119 -17.74 15.46 -3.37
CA HIS A 119 -17.54 16.63 -4.21
C HIS A 119 -18.29 16.56 -5.55
N ILE A 120 -18.32 15.40 -6.23
CA ILE A 120 -18.98 15.28 -7.53
C ILE A 120 -20.46 14.97 -7.36
N LEU A 121 -20.81 13.97 -6.53
CA LEU A 121 -22.18 13.51 -6.35
C LEU A 121 -22.92 14.27 -5.25
N GLY A 122 -22.24 15.08 -4.45
CA GLY A 122 -22.83 15.87 -3.36
C GLY A 122 -23.43 15.04 -2.23
N LEU A 123 -22.95 13.82 -2.02
CA LEU A 123 -23.43 12.91 -0.98
C LEU A 123 -22.91 13.36 0.38
N LYS A 124 -23.81 13.74 1.29
CA LYS A 124 -23.48 14.26 2.63
C LYS A 124 -22.57 13.35 3.46
N TYR A 125 -22.68 12.05 3.28
CA TYR A 125 -21.93 11.03 4.02
C TYR A 125 -20.98 10.20 3.12
N GLY A 126 -20.76 10.67 1.89
CA GLY A 126 -19.96 9.97 0.89
C GLY A 126 -20.62 8.70 0.36
N LEU A 127 -19.88 7.93 -0.43
CA LEU A 127 -20.30 6.64 -1.01
C LEU A 127 -20.27 5.51 0.02
N ILE A 128 -19.34 5.58 0.97
CA ILE A 128 -19.07 4.54 1.95
C ILE A 128 -19.53 5.06 3.32
N ASN A 129 -20.69 4.59 3.76
CA ASN A 129 -21.30 4.96 5.02
C ASN A 129 -22.08 3.77 5.62
N GLY A 130 -22.59 3.93 6.84
CA GLY A 130 -23.33 2.91 7.56
C GLY A 130 -22.50 1.63 7.77
N PRO A 131 -23.12 0.44 7.61
CA PRO A 131 -22.43 -0.84 7.80
C PRO A 131 -21.21 -1.02 6.89
N ALA A 132 -21.23 -0.47 5.66
CA ALA A 132 -20.11 -0.56 4.73
C ALA A 132 -18.86 0.15 5.27
N TYR A 133 -19.02 1.32 5.88
CA TYR A 133 -17.93 2.03 6.55
C TYR A 133 -17.39 1.24 7.75
N LEU A 134 -18.26 0.67 8.58
CA LEU A 134 -17.84 -0.11 9.75
C LEU A 134 -17.03 -1.34 9.34
N VAL A 135 -17.49 -2.07 8.32
CA VAL A 135 -16.76 -3.22 7.77
C VAL A 135 -15.42 -2.79 7.16
N GLN A 136 -15.40 -1.69 6.41
CA GLN A 136 -14.14 -1.13 5.87
C GLN A 136 -13.16 -0.83 7.01
N SER A 137 -13.61 -0.16 8.08
CA SER A 137 -12.79 0.15 9.25
C SER A 137 -12.15 -1.11 9.82
N ALA A 138 -12.92 -2.17 10.08
CA ALA A 138 -12.39 -3.42 10.61
C ALA A 138 -11.37 -4.10 9.67
N ILE A 139 -11.59 -4.05 8.36
CA ILE A 139 -10.65 -4.58 7.37
C ILE A 139 -9.34 -3.78 7.37
N LEU A 140 -9.41 -2.45 7.47
CA LEU A 140 -8.24 -1.58 7.54
C LEU A 140 -7.42 -1.85 8.80
N GLU A 141 -8.06 -2.08 9.93
CA GLU A 141 -7.42 -2.49 11.18
C GLU A 141 -6.63 -3.80 11.01
N CYS A 142 -7.28 -4.82 10.44
CA CYS A 142 -6.59 -6.07 10.12
C CYS A 142 -5.38 -5.83 9.20
N GLY A 143 -5.53 -4.99 8.18
CA GLY A 143 -4.44 -4.60 7.27
C GLY A 143 -3.26 -3.94 7.99
N GLY A 144 -3.55 -3.03 8.93
CA GLY A 144 -2.55 -2.36 9.75
C GLY A 144 -1.76 -3.33 10.64
N PHE A 145 -2.46 -4.23 11.34
CA PHE A 145 -1.81 -5.26 12.15
C PHE A 145 -1.01 -6.25 11.29
N MET A 146 -1.54 -6.68 10.15
CA MET A 146 -0.78 -7.53 9.21
C MET A 146 0.52 -6.86 8.79
N LEU A 147 0.49 -5.58 8.43
CA LEU A 147 1.69 -4.83 8.05
C LEU A 147 2.70 -4.76 9.20
N ILE A 148 2.27 -4.41 10.41
CA ILE A 148 3.13 -4.30 11.59
C ILE A 148 3.78 -5.65 11.92
N PHE A 149 2.98 -6.73 12.04
CA PHE A 149 3.51 -8.06 12.36
C PHE A 149 4.45 -8.57 11.27
N GLY A 150 4.11 -8.36 10.00
CA GLY A 150 4.96 -8.72 8.88
C GLY A 150 6.32 -8.02 8.94
N VAL A 151 6.33 -6.71 9.22
CA VAL A 151 7.56 -5.93 9.39
C VAL A 151 8.38 -6.40 10.59
N ILE A 152 7.73 -6.70 11.72
CA ILE A 152 8.41 -7.24 12.92
C ILE A 152 9.08 -8.59 12.60
N ILE A 153 8.37 -9.54 11.97
CA ILE A 153 8.94 -10.83 11.58
C ILE A 153 10.13 -10.64 10.62
N ALA A 154 9.99 -9.76 9.64
CA ALA A 154 11.06 -9.45 8.69
C ALA A 154 12.28 -8.82 9.38
N ALA A 155 12.07 -7.93 10.35
CA ALA A 155 13.13 -7.30 11.14
C ALA A 155 13.83 -8.31 12.05
N LEU A 156 13.09 -9.13 12.79
CA LEU A 156 13.64 -10.19 13.64
C LEU A 156 14.48 -11.18 12.80
N ARG A 157 13.95 -11.59 11.64
CA ARG A 157 14.69 -12.47 10.74
C ARG A 157 15.98 -11.83 10.23
N ARG A 158 15.96 -10.55 9.91
CA ARG A 158 17.11 -9.83 9.37
C ARG A 158 18.16 -9.50 10.43
N TYR A 159 17.75 -9.02 11.59
CA TYR A 159 18.68 -8.46 12.59
C TYR A 159 19.00 -9.41 13.75
N VAL A 160 18.10 -10.36 14.05
CA VAL A 160 18.28 -11.34 15.12
C VAL A 160 18.73 -12.68 14.55
N ALA A 161 17.92 -13.31 13.69
CA ALA A 161 18.23 -14.64 13.15
C ALA A 161 19.41 -14.64 12.15
N ARG A 162 19.58 -13.58 11.37
CA ARG A 162 20.69 -13.32 10.42
C ARG A 162 21.09 -14.52 9.56
N PRO A 163 20.18 -15.12 8.79
CA PRO A 163 20.53 -16.27 7.95
C PRO A 163 21.62 -15.88 6.96
N LYS A 164 22.61 -16.77 6.75
CA LYS A 164 23.85 -16.51 5.98
C LYS A 164 23.60 -16.05 4.54
N HIS A 165 22.50 -16.49 3.92
CA HIS A 165 22.11 -16.13 2.56
C HIS A 165 21.41 -14.77 2.45
N LEU A 166 21.11 -14.08 3.57
CA LEU A 166 20.42 -12.80 3.56
C LEU A 166 21.42 -11.65 3.58
N GLU A 167 21.51 -10.94 2.46
CA GLU A 167 22.35 -9.74 2.35
C GLU A 167 21.89 -8.64 3.34
N GLN A 168 22.83 -8.11 4.12
CA GLN A 168 22.59 -7.00 5.04
C GLN A 168 22.61 -5.68 4.27
N SER A 169 21.47 -5.21 3.81
CA SER A 169 21.32 -3.99 3.03
C SER A 169 20.73 -2.87 3.89
N ARG A 170 21.39 -1.71 3.94
CA ARG A 170 20.86 -0.49 4.60
C ARG A 170 19.51 -0.08 4.03
N GLN A 171 19.34 -0.20 2.71
CA GLN A 171 18.08 0.12 2.03
C GLN A 171 16.92 -0.73 2.54
N ALA A 172 17.14 -2.01 2.81
CA ALA A 172 16.08 -2.87 3.37
C ALA A 172 15.69 -2.45 4.78
N GLY A 173 16.65 -2.01 5.61
CA GLY A 173 16.36 -1.46 6.94
C GLY A 173 15.52 -0.19 6.86
N ILE A 174 15.85 0.73 5.97
CA ILE A 174 15.08 1.96 5.74
C ILE A 174 13.64 1.63 5.32
N ILE A 175 13.46 0.66 4.42
CA ILE A 175 12.12 0.22 3.98
C ILE A 175 11.30 -0.31 5.16
N LEU A 176 11.87 -1.22 5.96
CA LEU A 176 11.17 -1.79 7.11
C LEU A 176 10.81 -0.71 8.14
N ALA A 177 11.75 0.18 8.45
CA ALA A 177 11.52 1.30 9.36
C ALA A 177 10.42 2.23 8.85
N LEU A 178 10.45 2.61 7.57
CA LEU A 178 9.46 3.50 6.97
C LEU A 178 8.05 2.86 6.97
N LEU A 179 7.94 1.59 6.59
CA LEU A 179 6.66 0.86 6.64
C LEU A 179 6.11 0.78 8.06
N PHE A 180 6.98 0.49 9.05
CA PHE A 180 6.59 0.43 10.45
C PHE A 180 6.09 1.77 10.99
N ILE A 181 6.86 2.85 10.74
CA ILE A 181 6.53 4.18 11.23
C ILE A 181 5.24 4.70 10.56
N VAL A 182 5.06 4.46 9.26
CA VAL A 182 3.80 4.80 8.56
C VAL A 182 2.61 4.07 9.19
N ALA A 183 2.73 2.77 9.48
CA ALA A 183 1.64 2.02 10.11
C ALA A 183 1.33 2.53 11.52
N ILE A 184 2.34 2.75 12.36
CA ILE A 184 2.14 3.25 13.74
C ILE A 184 1.54 4.66 13.74
N THR A 185 2.05 5.57 12.89
CA THR A 185 1.48 6.93 12.80
C THR A 185 0.07 6.92 12.24
N GLY A 186 -0.29 5.96 11.38
CA GLY A 186 -1.65 5.74 10.91
C GLY A 186 -2.61 5.39 12.06
N PHE A 187 -2.25 4.40 12.88
CA PHE A 187 -3.01 4.07 14.10
C PHE A 187 -3.07 5.23 15.10
N ALA A 188 -2.00 6.02 15.22
CA ALA A 188 -2.00 7.19 16.09
C ALA A 188 -2.99 8.26 15.62
N VAL A 189 -3.02 8.58 14.32
CA VAL A 189 -4.02 9.51 13.74
C VAL A 189 -5.43 8.99 13.94
N GLU A 190 -5.64 7.70 13.69
CA GLU A 190 -6.95 7.08 13.86
C GLU A 190 -7.38 7.06 15.33
N GLY A 191 -6.51 6.71 16.26
CA GLY A 191 -6.79 6.69 17.69
C GLY A 191 -7.25 8.05 18.21
N MET A 192 -6.60 9.15 17.81
CA MET A 192 -7.00 10.50 18.17
C MET A 192 -8.35 10.90 17.55
N ARG A 193 -8.70 10.37 16.38
CA ARG A 193 -10.03 10.55 15.78
C ARG A 193 -11.10 9.79 16.54
N ILE A 194 -10.81 8.54 16.89
CA ILE A 194 -11.74 7.65 17.59
C ILE A 194 -12.04 8.14 18.99
N GLU A 195 -11.11 8.77 19.68
CA GLU A 195 -11.36 9.39 20.98
C GLU A 195 -12.56 10.35 20.93
N LYS A 196 -12.68 11.14 19.87
CA LYS A 196 -13.87 11.99 19.63
C LYS A 196 -15.11 11.14 19.35
N GLU A 197 -15.02 10.09 18.55
CA GLU A 197 -16.15 9.21 18.23
C GLU A 197 -16.69 8.47 19.45
N MET A 198 -15.83 8.06 20.38
CA MET A 198 -16.23 7.42 21.63
C MET A 198 -17.18 8.28 22.47
N GLN A 199 -17.09 9.61 22.34
CA GLN A 199 -17.96 10.55 23.06
C GLN A 199 -19.34 10.71 22.40
N THR A 200 -19.42 10.49 21.08
CA THR A 200 -20.66 10.74 20.29
C THR A 200 -21.33 9.46 19.81
N ASN A 201 -20.56 8.48 19.38
CA ASN A 201 -21.04 7.23 18.79
C ASN A 201 -20.12 6.07 19.21
N PRO A 202 -20.13 5.65 20.47
CA PRO A 202 -19.21 4.66 21.00
C PRO A 202 -19.26 3.31 20.28
N GLU A 203 -20.43 2.93 19.75
CA GLU A 203 -20.59 1.67 19.01
C GLU A 203 -19.81 1.62 17.69
N TRP A 204 -19.48 2.76 17.08
CA TRP A 204 -18.67 2.79 15.85
C TRP A 204 -17.20 2.53 16.14
N SER A 205 -16.74 3.00 17.29
CA SER A 205 -15.31 2.89 17.67
C SER A 205 -14.84 1.45 17.87
N TYR A 206 -15.73 0.52 18.20
CA TYR A 206 -15.38 -0.90 18.35
C TYR A 206 -14.95 -1.57 17.05
N TRP A 207 -15.42 -1.06 15.91
CA TRP A 207 -15.02 -1.57 14.60
C TRP A 207 -13.61 -1.16 14.20
N SER A 208 -13.08 -0.11 14.83
CA SER A 208 -11.70 0.37 14.69
C SER A 208 -10.88 -0.04 15.92
N PHE A 209 -10.76 -1.34 16.18
CA PHE A 209 -10.23 -1.88 17.43
C PHE A 209 -8.77 -1.51 17.73
N GLY A 210 -7.88 -1.36 16.74
CA GLY A 210 -6.53 -0.86 16.93
C GLY A 210 -6.53 0.63 17.25
N GLY A 211 -7.27 1.42 16.48
CA GLY A 211 -7.50 2.82 16.79
C GLY A 211 -8.10 3.03 18.18
N TYR A 212 -9.04 2.16 18.59
CA TYR A 212 -9.61 2.17 19.94
C TYR A 212 -8.55 1.93 21.03
N ILE A 213 -7.59 1.03 20.82
CA ILE A 213 -6.47 0.82 21.75
C ILE A 213 -5.65 2.10 21.87
N PHE A 214 -5.28 2.73 20.74
CA PHE A 214 -4.53 3.98 20.73
C PHE A 214 -5.32 5.14 21.38
N ALA A 215 -6.63 5.23 21.14
CA ALA A 215 -7.50 6.23 21.78
C ALA A 215 -7.44 6.14 23.30
N ASN A 216 -7.54 4.93 23.87
CA ASN A 216 -7.43 4.73 25.31
C ASN A 216 -6.04 5.08 25.85
N ILE A 217 -4.96 4.77 25.11
CA ILE A 217 -3.61 5.16 25.50
C ILE A 217 -3.48 6.68 25.52
N PHE A 218 -3.96 7.38 24.49
CA PHE A 218 -3.88 8.83 24.41
C PHE A 218 -4.72 9.53 25.49
N SER A 219 -5.93 9.04 25.75
CA SER A 219 -6.77 9.52 26.84
C SER A 219 -6.07 9.36 28.20
N ALA A 220 -5.44 8.20 28.44
CA ALA A 220 -4.75 7.94 29.71
C ALA A 220 -3.54 8.85 29.96
N ILE A 221 -2.90 9.38 28.91
CA ILE A 221 -1.76 10.30 29.02
C ILE A 221 -2.14 11.77 28.79
N GLY A 222 -3.44 12.07 28.69
CA GLY A 222 -3.94 13.43 28.53
C GLY A 222 -3.66 14.07 27.16
N LEU A 223 -3.42 13.25 26.14
CA LEU A 223 -3.31 13.71 24.76
C LEU A 223 -4.68 13.59 24.10
N ASP A 224 -5.57 14.55 24.38
CA ASP A 224 -6.82 14.63 23.63
C ASP A 224 -6.58 15.05 22.17
N GLY A 225 -7.37 14.49 21.27
CA GLY A 225 -7.26 14.76 19.84
C GLY A 225 -7.84 16.10 19.39
N THR A 226 -8.45 16.87 20.30
CA THR A 226 -9.19 18.09 19.99
C THR A 226 -8.32 19.34 20.03
N PRO A 227 -7.75 19.81 18.89
CA PRO A 227 -7.15 21.12 18.82
C PRO A 227 -8.24 22.20 18.80
N PRO A 228 -7.93 23.43 19.21
CA PRO A 228 -8.80 24.57 18.95
C PRO A 228 -9.10 24.64 17.45
N ILE A 229 -10.38 24.72 17.07
CA ILE A 229 -10.89 24.65 15.68
C ILE A 229 -10.18 25.62 14.69
N LYS A 230 -9.46 26.62 15.20
CA LYS A 230 -8.74 27.63 14.40
C LYS A 230 -7.22 27.44 14.36
N SER A 231 -6.68 26.38 14.95
CA SER A 231 -5.24 26.17 15.05
C SER A 231 -4.78 25.06 14.11
N PHE A 232 -3.67 25.29 13.38
CA PHE A 232 -2.95 24.22 12.70
C PHE A 232 -2.12 23.34 13.66
N HIS A 233 -2.16 23.66 14.94
CA HIS A 233 -1.39 23.00 15.97
C HIS A 233 -2.33 22.20 16.87
N GLY A 234 -1.89 21.05 17.24
CA GLY A 234 -2.59 20.10 18.10
C GLY A 234 -2.08 18.70 17.81
N PRO A 235 -2.16 17.79 18.76
CA PRO A 235 -1.59 16.45 18.63
C PRO A 235 -2.08 15.73 17.36
N HIS A 236 -3.39 15.74 17.10
CA HIS A 236 -3.95 15.09 15.92
C HIS A 236 -3.50 15.74 14.61
N VAL A 237 -3.54 17.08 14.49
CA VAL A 237 -3.14 17.78 13.25
C VAL A 237 -1.65 17.56 12.97
N THR A 238 -0.81 17.65 14.01
CA THR A 238 0.64 17.41 13.88
C THR A 238 0.91 15.98 13.45
N THR A 239 0.29 14.99 14.09
CA THR A 239 0.47 13.58 13.77
C THR A 239 -0.06 13.27 12.37
N TRP A 240 -1.16 13.88 11.96
CA TRP A 240 -1.71 13.76 10.61
C TRP A 240 -0.73 14.25 9.54
N TRP A 241 -0.11 15.43 9.73
CA TRP A 241 0.89 15.95 8.80
C TRP A 241 2.16 15.08 8.75
N ILE A 242 2.59 14.55 9.89
CA ILE A 242 3.72 13.61 9.95
C ILE A 242 3.37 12.33 9.18
N HIS A 243 2.21 11.72 9.44
CA HIS A 243 1.76 10.53 8.74
C HIS A 243 1.63 10.76 7.24
N PHE A 244 1.05 11.89 6.84
CA PHE A 244 0.89 12.29 5.44
C PHE A 244 2.26 12.43 4.75
N ALA A 245 3.20 13.17 5.34
CA ALA A 245 4.54 13.35 4.78
C ALA A 245 5.31 12.01 4.64
N LEU A 246 5.23 11.14 5.65
CA LEU A 246 5.84 9.81 5.62
C LEU A 246 5.20 8.91 4.56
N SER A 247 3.89 8.98 4.39
CA SER A 247 3.17 8.22 3.35
C SER A 247 3.56 8.70 1.96
N LEU A 248 3.68 10.00 1.74
CA LEU A 248 4.18 10.57 0.49
C LEU A 248 5.63 10.17 0.23
N ALA A 249 6.49 10.22 1.25
CA ALA A 249 7.87 9.76 1.15
C ALA A 249 7.96 8.28 0.77
N LEU A 250 7.10 7.43 1.35
CA LEU A 250 7.01 6.01 1.00
C LEU A 250 6.63 5.82 -0.47
N ILE A 251 5.60 6.52 -0.98
CA ILE A 251 5.16 6.44 -2.38
C ILE A 251 6.30 6.83 -3.33
N GLY A 252 6.95 7.96 -3.10
CA GLY A 252 8.09 8.39 -3.92
C GLY A 252 9.27 7.42 -3.85
N TYR A 253 9.52 6.86 -2.65
CA TYR A 253 10.60 5.91 -2.44
C TYR A 253 10.37 4.56 -3.13
N ILE A 254 9.11 4.14 -3.35
CA ILE A 254 8.79 2.91 -4.10
C ILE A 254 9.47 2.92 -5.47
N GLY A 255 9.32 3.99 -6.25
CA GLY A 255 9.90 4.08 -7.60
C GLY A 255 11.43 4.03 -7.64
N LEU A 256 12.09 4.53 -6.60
CA LEU A 256 13.54 4.72 -6.54
C LEU A 256 14.28 3.61 -5.77
N SER A 257 13.54 2.76 -5.03
CA SER A 257 14.11 1.75 -4.15
C SER A 257 13.88 0.32 -4.63
N LYS A 258 14.28 -0.64 -3.79
CA LYS A 258 13.97 -2.07 -4.00
C LYS A 258 12.45 -2.33 -4.00
N LEU A 259 11.61 -1.45 -3.41
CA LEU A 259 10.15 -1.60 -3.42
C LEU A 259 9.52 -1.56 -4.81
N ARG A 260 10.20 -1.01 -5.83
CA ARG A 260 9.72 -1.07 -7.23
C ARG A 260 9.46 -2.50 -7.72
N HIS A 261 9.99 -3.54 -7.01
CA HIS A 261 9.69 -4.94 -7.34
C HIS A 261 8.19 -5.24 -7.30
N MET A 262 7.40 -4.48 -6.56
CA MET A 262 5.93 -4.60 -6.55
C MET A 262 5.37 -4.52 -7.98
N PHE A 263 5.87 -3.59 -8.80
CA PHE A 263 5.49 -3.42 -10.20
C PHE A 263 6.29 -4.32 -11.14
N THR A 264 7.61 -4.41 -10.94
CA THR A 264 8.47 -5.18 -11.87
C THR A 264 8.26 -6.68 -11.75
N SER A 265 7.95 -7.21 -10.56
CA SER A 265 7.60 -8.62 -10.40
C SER A 265 6.25 -8.96 -11.05
N ALA A 266 5.26 -8.09 -10.91
CA ALA A 266 3.98 -8.24 -11.58
C ALA A 266 4.15 -8.25 -13.10
N ALA A 267 4.93 -7.30 -13.65
CA ALA A 267 5.27 -7.26 -15.07
C ALA A 267 6.02 -8.54 -15.51
N ASN A 268 6.99 -9.02 -14.74
CA ASN A 268 7.72 -10.25 -15.05
C ASN A 268 6.83 -11.49 -15.05
N ILE A 269 5.87 -11.59 -14.12
CA ILE A 269 4.91 -12.69 -14.08
C ILE A 269 3.99 -12.63 -15.31
N PHE A 270 3.49 -11.44 -15.64
CA PHE A 270 2.63 -11.26 -16.81
C PHE A 270 3.35 -11.56 -18.12
N LEU A 271 4.60 -11.10 -18.27
CA LEU A 271 5.42 -11.25 -19.46
C LEU A 271 6.24 -12.54 -19.50
N GLN A 272 6.08 -13.47 -18.52
CA GLN A 272 6.84 -14.73 -18.54
C GLN A 272 6.57 -15.57 -19.76
N SER A 273 7.56 -16.42 -20.16
CA SER A 273 7.33 -17.43 -21.20
C SER A 273 6.23 -18.41 -20.76
N LEU A 274 5.30 -18.69 -21.64
CA LEU A 274 4.25 -19.72 -21.45
C LEU A 274 4.66 -21.09 -21.97
N HIS A 275 5.84 -21.18 -22.61
CA HIS A 275 6.44 -22.45 -23.05
C HIS A 275 6.94 -23.25 -21.85
N PRO A 276 6.97 -24.58 -21.94
CA PRO A 276 7.57 -25.43 -20.93
C PRO A 276 9.00 -25.02 -20.61
N ARG A 277 9.40 -25.13 -19.33
CA ARG A 277 10.78 -24.86 -18.95
C ARG A 277 11.70 -25.91 -19.55
N GLY A 278 12.81 -25.47 -20.15
CA GLY A 278 13.78 -26.35 -20.82
C GLY A 278 13.45 -26.66 -22.25
N GLU A 279 12.32 -26.19 -22.80
CA GLU A 279 12.08 -26.24 -24.23
C GLU A 279 13.07 -25.33 -24.96
N VAL A 280 13.96 -25.94 -25.72
CA VAL A 280 14.87 -25.21 -26.60
C VAL A 280 14.15 -25.05 -27.94
N PRO A 281 13.91 -23.81 -28.40
CA PRO A 281 13.27 -23.60 -29.69
C PRO A 281 14.15 -24.21 -30.79
N PRO A 282 13.55 -24.84 -31.81
CA PRO A 282 14.30 -25.39 -32.92
C PRO A 282 15.13 -24.28 -33.58
N ILE A 283 16.40 -24.54 -33.78
CA ILE A 283 17.29 -23.62 -34.49
C ILE A 283 16.99 -23.82 -35.98
N GLU A 284 16.18 -22.90 -36.52
CA GLU A 284 15.92 -22.90 -37.95
C GLU A 284 17.26 -22.72 -38.72
N LYS A 285 17.49 -23.57 -39.70
CA LYS A 285 18.63 -23.49 -40.63
C LYS A 285 20.02 -23.67 -39.97
N ILE A 286 20.14 -24.58 -38.98
CA ILE A 286 21.46 -24.92 -38.38
C ILE A 286 22.50 -25.26 -39.47
N VAL A 287 22.10 -26.04 -40.47
CA VAL A 287 23.00 -26.50 -41.56
C VAL A 287 23.41 -25.36 -42.49
N GLU A 288 22.49 -24.40 -42.75
CA GLU A 288 22.78 -23.25 -43.62
C GLU A 288 23.64 -22.18 -42.93
N GLN A 289 23.58 -22.08 -41.60
CA GLN A 289 24.28 -21.04 -40.85
C GLN A 289 25.64 -21.50 -40.28
N GLU A 290 25.98 -22.78 -40.42
CA GLU A 290 27.19 -23.41 -39.85
C GLU A 290 27.43 -23.09 -38.37
N ARG A 291 26.34 -22.81 -37.62
CA ARG A 291 26.39 -22.40 -36.21
C ARG A 291 25.97 -23.56 -35.32
N TRP A 292 26.94 -24.20 -34.71
CA TRP A 292 26.76 -25.28 -33.75
C TRP A 292 26.80 -24.72 -32.32
N GLY A 293 25.69 -24.90 -31.56
CA GLY A 293 25.59 -24.50 -30.16
C GLY A 293 24.75 -23.24 -29.91
N THR A 294 24.41 -22.99 -28.65
CA THR A 294 23.67 -21.82 -28.22
C THR A 294 24.57 -20.61 -28.19
N SER A 295 24.46 -19.71 -29.15
CA SER A 295 25.35 -18.57 -29.28
C SER A 295 25.16 -17.43 -28.29
N LYS A 296 24.12 -17.42 -27.47
CA LYS A 296 23.99 -16.44 -26.37
C LYS A 296 23.03 -16.96 -25.28
N ILE A 297 23.58 -17.19 -24.10
CA ILE A 297 22.79 -17.25 -22.87
C ILE A 297 22.48 -15.82 -22.46
N VAL A 298 21.24 -15.39 -22.61
CA VAL A 298 20.78 -14.14 -22.02
C VAL A 298 20.42 -14.44 -20.57
N LEU A 299 21.35 -14.17 -19.68
CA LEU A 299 21.11 -14.21 -18.24
C LEU A 299 20.31 -12.96 -17.86
N PHE A 300 19.03 -13.15 -17.59
CA PHE A 300 18.26 -12.15 -16.86
C PHE A 300 18.43 -12.43 -15.36
N SER A 301 19.26 -11.63 -14.71
CA SER A 301 19.35 -11.51 -13.26
C SER A 301 18.42 -10.39 -12.77
#